data_44cef1300f1961d9e86751f1b5c61349
#
_entry.id   44cef1300f1961d9e86751f1b5c61349
#
_cell.length_a   1.000
_cell.length_b   1.000
_cell.length_c   1.000
_cell.angle_alpha   90.00
_cell.angle_beta   90.00
_cell.angle_gamma   90.00
#
_symmetry.space_group_name_H-M   'P 1'
#
loop_
_entity.id
_entity.type
_entity.pdbx_description
1 polymer ?
#
loop_
_entity_poly.entity_id
_entity_poly.type
_entity_poly.pdbx_seq_one_letter_code
_entity_poly.pdbx_strand_id
1 'polypeptide(L)'
;MKKKWMYYAACGLAILGLAACSSDDASGEKATENGGSDTLVVYSPNSEGLIGATIPAFEEKYGIKVELIQAGTGELFKKLESEKEAPVADIIFGGSYTQYATHGELFENYVSTENDNVIKEYQNTTGYSTPYTLDGSVLIVNPDLTKGMNIEGYSDLIKPELKGKIATADPANSSSAFA
;
A
#
# COMPACT_ATOMS: atom_id res chain seq x y z
N MET A 1 -27.02 26.38 -51.04
CA MET A 1 -27.50 27.78 -50.94
C MET A 1 -27.04 28.35 -49.63
N LYS A 2 -26.08 29.24 -49.71
CA LYS A 2 -26.09 30.60 -49.21
C LYS A 2 -26.29 30.70 -47.69
N LYS A 3 -25.49 31.36 -46.90
CA LYS A 3 -24.51 32.43 -46.91
C LYS A 3 -24.29 32.86 -45.47
N LYS A 4 -23.01 33.06 -45.07
CA LYS A 4 -22.42 34.34 -44.66
C LYS A 4 -22.70 34.72 -43.19
N TRP A 5 -21.78 35.21 -42.43
CA TRP A 5 -20.64 36.12 -42.40
C TRP A 5 -20.52 36.58 -40.94
N MET A 6 -19.42 36.30 -40.23
CA MET A 6 -18.33 37.24 -40.00
C MET A 6 -18.75 38.56 -39.31
N TYR A 7 -18.34 38.75 -38.07
CA TYR A 7 -17.90 40.04 -37.53
C TYR A 7 -16.71 39.92 -36.60
N TYR A 8 -15.64 40.59 -37.00
CA TYR A 8 -14.49 41.01 -36.21
C TYR A 8 -14.83 42.33 -35.51
N ALA A 9 -14.29 42.51 -34.27
CA ALA A 9 -13.82 43.76 -33.67
C ALA A 9 -13.24 43.41 -32.31
N ALA A 10 -11.99 43.38 -32.01
CA ALA A 10 -10.95 44.41 -31.94
C ALA A 10 -11.31 45.56 -30.97
N CYS A 11 -10.52 45.69 -29.94
CA CYS A 11 -10.15 46.81 -29.06
C CYS A 11 -10.00 46.28 -27.62
N GLY A 12 -8.96 46.48 -26.86
CA GLY A 12 -7.82 47.36 -26.92
C GLY A 12 -7.16 47.36 -25.54
N LEU A 13 -5.90 47.61 -25.52
CA LEU A 13 -4.99 47.71 -24.36
C LEU A 13 -5.53 48.61 -23.22
N ALA A 14 -5.28 48.19 -21.99
CA ALA A 14 -4.93 49.13 -20.92
C ALA A 14 -3.95 48.45 -19.92
N ILE A 15 -2.70 48.79 -20.10
CA ILE A 15 -1.62 48.58 -19.10
C ILE A 15 -1.74 49.74 -18.13
N LEU A 16 -1.80 49.46 -16.83
CA LEU A 16 -1.36 50.39 -15.80
C LEU A 16 -0.91 49.59 -14.60
N GLY A 17 0.38 49.61 -14.40
CA GLY A 17 1.07 49.07 -13.25
C GLY A 17 0.89 49.96 -12.01
N LEU A 18 0.96 49.35 -10.88
CA LEU A 18 1.39 49.99 -9.65
C LEU A 18 2.36 49.06 -8.92
N ALA A 19 3.60 49.48 -8.94
CA ALA A 19 4.62 49.01 -8.02
C ALA A 19 4.37 49.69 -6.66
N ALA A 20 4.38 48.91 -5.61
CA ALA A 20 4.64 49.43 -4.28
C ALA A 20 5.62 48.45 -3.61
N CYS A 21 6.80 48.94 -3.40
CA CYS A 21 7.88 48.36 -2.62
C CYS A 21 7.62 48.50 -1.13
N SER A 22 8.38 47.67 -0.43
CA SER A 22 8.88 47.84 0.94
C SER A 22 8.28 46.90 1.93
N SER A 23 9.01 46.18 2.76
CA SER A 23 10.42 46.06 3.12
C SER A 23 10.62 44.80 3.92
N ASP A 24 11.78 44.20 3.74
CA ASP A 24 12.58 43.41 4.67
C ASP A 24 11.92 42.72 5.86
N ASP A 25 11.92 41.37 5.86
CA ASP A 25 12.74 40.68 6.84
C ASP A 25 13.14 39.26 6.31
N ALA A 26 14.41 39.00 6.40
CA ALA A 26 15.04 37.78 5.93
C ALA A 26 14.88 36.68 6.96
N SER A 27 14.30 35.57 6.56
CA SER A 27 14.71 34.27 7.03
C SER A 27 14.48 33.29 5.87
N GLY A 28 15.61 32.97 5.24
CA GLY A 28 15.67 32.01 4.15
C GLY A 28 15.34 30.61 4.67
N GLU A 29 14.17 30.16 4.41
CA GLU A 29 13.89 28.73 4.33
C GLU A 29 13.92 28.35 2.86
N LYS A 30 15.00 27.64 2.48
CA LYS A 30 15.10 26.98 1.20
C LYS A 30 13.93 25.98 1.12
N ALA A 31 12.89 26.35 0.42
CA ALA A 31 11.95 25.39 -0.10
C ALA A 31 12.73 24.53 -1.11
N THR A 32 13.05 23.31 -0.72
CA THR A 32 13.40 22.25 -1.64
C THR A 32 12.15 21.98 -2.47
N GLU A 33 12.16 22.40 -3.74
CA GLU A 33 11.25 21.93 -4.76
C GLU A 33 11.50 20.42 -4.96
N ASN A 34 10.88 19.60 -4.13
CA ASN A 34 10.52 18.24 -4.48
C ASN A 34 9.06 18.30 -4.93
N GLY A 35 8.84 18.20 -6.23
CA GLY A 35 7.51 18.06 -6.82
C GLY A 35 6.89 16.69 -6.49
N GLY A 36 6.85 16.33 -5.20
CA GLY A 36 6.11 15.19 -4.70
C GLY A 36 4.67 15.58 -4.42
N SER A 37 3.74 14.69 -4.67
CA SER A 37 2.37 14.80 -4.21
C SER A 37 2.36 14.90 -2.67
N ASP A 38 1.54 15.82 -2.11
CA ASP A 38 1.30 15.88 -0.67
C ASP A 38 0.47 14.68 -0.16
N THR A 39 0.18 13.74 -1.03
CA THR A 39 -0.65 12.55 -0.79
C THR A 39 0.06 11.30 -1.24
N LEU A 40 0.01 10.25 -0.41
CA LEU A 40 0.52 8.90 -0.65
C LEU A 40 -0.65 7.93 -0.71
N VAL A 41 -0.83 7.24 -1.82
CA VAL A 41 -1.86 6.21 -1.98
C VAL A 41 -1.32 4.86 -1.50
N VAL A 42 -1.92 4.32 -0.44
CA VAL A 42 -1.49 3.08 0.21
C VAL A 42 -2.56 2.00 0.09
N TYR A 43 -2.19 0.86 -0.48
CA TYR A 43 -3.02 -0.35 -0.44
C TYR A 43 -2.55 -1.23 0.72
N SER A 44 -3.47 -1.70 1.57
CA SER A 44 -3.07 -2.50 2.73
C SER A 44 -4.08 -3.57 3.11
N PRO A 45 -3.63 -4.82 3.31
CA PRO A 45 -4.42 -5.88 3.91
C PRO A 45 -4.26 -5.94 5.44
N ASN A 46 -3.51 -5.02 6.03
CA ASN A 46 -3.24 -5.01 7.46
C ASN A 46 -4.49 -4.74 8.29
N SER A 47 -4.46 -5.19 9.54
CA SER A 47 -5.53 -4.94 10.51
C SER A 47 -5.67 -3.46 10.85
N GLU A 48 -6.90 -3.05 11.23
CA GLU A 48 -7.19 -1.69 11.68
C GLU A 48 -6.26 -1.23 12.81
N GLY A 49 -5.88 -2.14 13.72
CA GLY A 49 -4.98 -1.82 14.83
C GLY A 49 -3.58 -1.40 14.36
N LEU A 50 -3.02 -2.11 13.38
CA LEU A 50 -1.70 -1.76 12.83
C LEU A 50 -1.79 -0.46 12.00
N ILE A 51 -2.81 -0.34 11.18
CA ILE A 51 -3.05 0.87 10.38
C ILE A 51 -3.24 2.09 11.28
N GLY A 52 -4.09 1.99 12.30
CA GLY A 52 -4.36 3.08 13.24
C GLY A 52 -3.15 3.50 14.08
N ALA A 53 -2.18 2.60 14.26
CA ALA A 53 -0.93 2.93 14.94
C ALA A 53 0.13 3.56 14.01
N THR A 54 0.15 3.17 12.73
CA THR A 54 1.25 3.54 11.82
C THR A 54 0.94 4.75 10.95
N ILE A 55 -0.24 4.80 10.33
CA ILE A 55 -0.56 5.88 9.38
C ILE A 55 -0.62 7.26 10.04
N PRO A 56 -1.33 7.47 11.17
CA PRO A 56 -1.34 8.78 11.81
C PRO A 56 0.06 9.25 12.25
N ALA A 57 0.89 8.32 12.75
CA ALA A 57 2.27 8.65 13.13
C ALA A 57 3.13 9.03 11.93
N PHE A 58 2.91 8.41 10.78
CA PHE A 58 3.57 8.77 9.52
C PHE A 58 3.14 10.16 9.05
N GLU A 59 1.84 10.42 9.00
CA GLU A 59 1.29 11.72 8.58
C GLU A 59 1.79 12.86 9.49
N GLU A 60 1.78 12.64 10.81
CA GLU A 60 2.29 13.62 11.79
C GLU A 60 3.78 13.91 11.58
N LYS A 61 4.58 12.85 11.34
CA LYS A 61 6.03 12.97 11.22
C LYS A 61 6.48 13.63 9.91
N TYR A 62 5.81 13.32 8.81
CA TYR A 62 6.27 13.71 7.47
C TYR A 62 5.40 14.76 6.80
N GLY A 63 4.21 15.07 7.33
CA GLY A 63 3.27 16.03 6.76
C GLY A 63 2.60 15.56 5.46
N ILE A 64 2.78 14.29 5.09
CA ILE A 64 2.21 13.68 3.89
C ILE A 64 0.89 13.01 4.25
N LYS A 65 -0.18 13.28 3.50
CA LYS A 65 -1.47 12.62 3.68
C LYS A 65 -1.48 11.23 3.09
N VAL A 66 -2.17 10.29 3.74
CA VAL A 66 -2.32 8.92 3.25
C VAL A 66 -3.75 8.68 2.80
N GLU A 67 -3.90 8.32 1.53
CA GLU A 67 -5.14 7.75 0.98
C GLU A 67 -5.06 6.22 1.06
N LEU A 68 -5.80 5.65 2.03
CA LEU A 68 -5.75 4.23 2.32
C LEU A 68 -6.88 3.46 1.62
N ILE A 69 -6.51 2.40 0.90
CA ILE A 69 -7.44 1.39 0.41
C ILE A 69 -7.14 0.06 1.11
N GLN A 70 -8.10 -0.43 1.90
CA GLN A 70 -8.01 -1.70 2.62
C GLN A 70 -8.85 -2.78 1.94
N ALA A 71 -8.21 -3.93 1.69
CA ALA A 71 -8.86 -5.12 1.17
C ALA A 71 -8.01 -6.37 1.46
N GLY A 72 -8.50 -7.55 1.15
CA GLY A 72 -7.71 -8.77 1.24
C GLY A 72 -6.52 -8.74 0.27
N THR A 73 -5.41 -9.40 0.64
CA THR A 73 -4.17 -9.36 -0.15
C THR A 73 -4.40 -9.77 -1.60
N GLY A 74 -5.14 -10.85 -1.85
CA GLY A 74 -5.42 -11.31 -3.22
C GLY A 74 -6.28 -10.33 -4.02
N GLU A 75 -7.18 -9.59 -3.38
CA GLU A 75 -7.97 -8.54 -4.01
C GLU A 75 -7.10 -7.34 -4.40
N LEU A 76 -6.20 -6.93 -3.51
CA LEU A 76 -5.26 -5.83 -3.77
C LEU A 76 -4.31 -6.17 -4.92
N PHE A 77 -3.78 -7.40 -4.99
CA PHE A 77 -2.94 -7.80 -6.11
C PHE A 77 -3.68 -7.81 -7.44
N LYS A 78 -4.93 -8.31 -7.48
CA LYS A 78 -5.78 -8.20 -8.69
C LYS A 78 -6.03 -6.75 -9.09
N LYS A 79 -6.18 -5.86 -8.12
CA LYS A 79 -6.33 -4.43 -8.36
C LYS A 79 -5.05 -3.84 -8.96
N LEU A 80 -3.87 -4.13 -8.38
CA LEU A 80 -2.58 -3.73 -8.94
C LEU A 80 -2.37 -4.22 -10.38
N GLU A 81 -2.71 -5.49 -10.66
CA GLU A 81 -2.67 -6.03 -12.02
C GLU A 81 -3.56 -5.26 -12.99
N SER A 82 -4.77 -4.90 -12.56
CA SER A 82 -5.72 -4.14 -13.40
C SER A 82 -5.27 -2.71 -13.66
N GLU A 83 -4.43 -2.16 -12.80
CA GLU A 83 -3.90 -0.81 -12.86
C GLU A 83 -2.47 -0.74 -13.44
N LYS A 84 -1.94 -1.87 -13.91
CA LYS A 84 -0.55 -2.00 -14.37
C LYS A 84 -0.13 -0.93 -15.38
N GLU A 85 -1.01 -0.56 -16.32
CA GLU A 85 -0.71 0.44 -17.35
C GLU A 85 -0.85 1.90 -16.86
N ALA A 86 -1.53 2.09 -15.73
CA ALA A 86 -1.71 3.38 -15.08
C ALA A 86 -1.80 3.17 -13.56
N PRO A 87 -0.68 2.95 -12.88
CA PRO A 87 -0.64 2.67 -11.45
C PRO A 87 -1.29 3.78 -10.62
N VAL A 88 -2.10 3.39 -9.64
CA VAL A 88 -2.78 4.29 -8.71
C VAL A 88 -2.11 4.26 -7.34
N ALA A 89 -1.73 3.07 -6.86
CA ALA A 89 -1.06 2.92 -5.58
C ALA A 89 0.43 3.29 -5.68
N ASP A 90 0.90 4.05 -4.72
CA ASP A 90 2.32 4.32 -4.53
C ASP A 90 3.00 3.20 -3.74
N ILE A 91 2.28 2.62 -2.78
CA ILE A 91 2.79 1.57 -1.89
C ILE A 91 1.71 0.52 -1.62
N ILE A 92 2.12 -0.75 -1.57
CA ILE A 92 1.38 -1.80 -0.88
C ILE A 92 2.05 -2.08 0.47
N PHE A 93 1.29 -1.92 1.56
CA PHE A 93 1.76 -2.08 2.93
C PHE A 93 1.14 -3.31 3.58
N GLY A 94 1.86 -4.42 3.58
CA GLY A 94 1.44 -5.73 4.09
C GLY A 94 1.41 -6.81 3.00
N GLY A 95 0.76 -7.93 3.27
CA GLY A 95 0.76 -9.09 2.38
C GLY A 95 1.89 -10.08 2.70
N SER A 96 2.07 -11.11 1.89
CA SER A 96 3.10 -12.12 2.09
C SER A 96 4.22 -12.03 1.05
N TYR A 97 5.42 -12.41 1.46
CA TYR A 97 6.59 -12.47 0.58
C TYR A 97 6.34 -13.29 -0.69
N THR A 98 5.64 -14.41 -0.57
CA THR A 98 5.35 -15.29 -1.72
C THR A 98 4.53 -14.58 -2.80
N GLN A 99 3.56 -13.76 -2.41
CA GLN A 99 2.75 -12.99 -3.36
C GLN A 99 3.57 -11.92 -4.06
N TYR A 100 4.44 -11.22 -3.35
CA TYR A 100 5.37 -10.27 -3.96
C TYR A 100 6.31 -10.97 -4.94
N ALA A 101 6.87 -12.12 -4.56
CA ALA A 101 7.80 -12.87 -5.42
C ALA A 101 7.17 -13.36 -6.72
N THR A 102 5.85 -13.57 -6.74
CA THR A 102 5.12 -14.02 -7.96
C THR A 102 4.62 -12.87 -8.83
N HIS A 103 4.71 -11.62 -8.38
CA HIS A 103 4.19 -10.42 -9.07
C HIS A 103 5.24 -9.30 -9.15
N GLY A 104 6.51 -9.67 -9.22
CA GLY A 104 7.62 -8.71 -9.19
C GLY A 104 7.56 -7.63 -10.27
N GLU A 105 6.92 -7.94 -11.41
CA GLU A 105 6.75 -7.02 -12.54
C GLU A 105 5.81 -5.84 -12.25
N LEU A 106 5.09 -5.86 -11.12
CA LEU A 106 4.21 -4.76 -10.70
C LEU A 106 4.94 -3.71 -9.87
N PHE A 107 6.20 -3.93 -9.51
CA PHE A 107 6.92 -3.10 -8.56
C PHE A 107 8.18 -2.50 -9.15
N GLU A 108 8.50 -1.29 -8.75
CA GLU A 108 9.78 -0.67 -9.03
C GLU A 108 10.89 -1.25 -8.14
N ASN A 109 12.12 -1.28 -8.65
CA ASN A 109 13.27 -1.67 -7.85
C ASN A 109 13.57 -0.60 -6.78
N TYR A 110 13.44 -1.00 -5.55
CA TYR A 110 13.77 -0.18 -4.39
C TYR A 110 14.22 -1.04 -3.21
N VAL A 111 15.36 -0.73 -2.65
CA VAL A 111 15.83 -1.32 -1.40
C VAL A 111 15.84 -0.23 -0.33
N SER A 112 15.09 -0.44 0.74
CA SER A 112 15.01 0.51 1.84
C SER A 112 16.38 0.79 2.45
N THR A 113 16.65 2.04 2.84
CA THR A 113 17.83 2.42 3.61
C THR A 113 17.90 1.73 4.97
N GLU A 114 16.77 1.23 5.47
CA GLU A 114 16.67 0.47 6.72
C GLU A 114 16.86 -1.04 6.54
N ASN A 115 17.18 -1.51 5.32
CA ASN A 115 17.31 -2.94 5.04
C ASN A 115 18.37 -3.63 5.92
N ASP A 116 19.45 -2.93 6.26
CA ASP A 116 20.51 -3.46 7.12
C ASP A 116 20.06 -3.64 8.58
N ASN A 117 18.96 -3.00 8.99
CA ASN A 117 18.32 -3.18 10.30
C ASN A 117 17.36 -4.37 10.33
N VAL A 118 17.05 -4.96 9.18
CA VAL A 118 16.27 -6.19 9.08
C VAL A 118 17.17 -7.39 9.45
N ILE A 119 16.59 -8.37 10.17
CA ILE A 119 17.27 -9.64 10.45
C ILE A 119 17.83 -10.22 9.15
N LYS A 120 19.10 -10.58 9.14
CA LYS A 120 19.88 -10.90 7.94
C LYS A 120 19.22 -11.93 7.02
N GLU A 121 18.60 -12.95 7.61
CA GLU A 121 17.91 -14.02 6.89
C GLU A 121 16.66 -13.56 6.14
N TYR A 122 16.13 -12.38 6.52
CA TYR A 122 14.90 -11.81 5.96
C TYR A 122 15.12 -10.49 5.23
N GLN A 123 16.37 -10.07 5.03
CA GLN A 123 16.66 -8.86 4.25
C GLN A 123 16.10 -8.95 2.83
N ASN A 124 15.79 -7.80 2.25
CA ASN A 124 15.26 -7.72 0.91
C ASN A 124 16.19 -8.38 -0.13
N THR A 125 15.74 -9.49 -0.69
CA THR A 125 16.43 -10.23 -1.76
C THR A 125 15.72 -10.08 -3.11
N THR A 126 14.52 -9.51 -3.14
CA THR A 126 13.74 -9.31 -4.37
C THR A 126 14.16 -8.06 -5.12
N GLY A 127 14.70 -7.05 -4.43
CA GLY A 127 15.01 -5.74 -4.98
C GLY A 127 13.86 -4.72 -4.88
N TYR A 128 12.66 -5.11 -4.43
CA TYR A 128 11.47 -4.24 -4.39
C TYR A 128 10.59 -4.41 -3.14
N SER A 129 10.87 -5.40 -2.30
CA SER A 129 10.06 -5.70 -1.11
C SER A 129 10.91 -5.66 0.15
N THR A 130 10.56 -4.81 1.11
CA THR A 130 11.23 -4.72 2.40
C THR A 130 10.34 -5.31 3.50
N PRO A 131 10.74 -6.42 4.13
CA PRO A 131 9.99 -7.01 5.23
C PRO A 131 10.08 -6.15 6.49
N TYR A 132 8.99 -6.09 7.24
CA TYR A 132 8.90 -5.33 8.50
C TYR A 132 8.35 -6.18 9.65
N THR A 133 7.71 -7.30 9.36
CA THR A 133 7.21 -8.28 10.34
C THR A 133 7.55 -9.70 9.92
N LEU A 134 7.63 -10.58 10.90
CA LEU A 134 7.66 -12.01 10.71
C LEU A 134 6.52 -12.60 11.53
N ASP A 135 5.64 -13.32 10.90
CA ASP A 135 4.53 -14.02 11.51
C ASP A 135 4.47 -15.48 11.04
N GLY A 136 3.70 -16.29 11.73
CA GLY A 136 3.52 -17.69 11.40
C GLY A 136 2.07 -18.11 11.51
N SER A 137 1.68 -19.08 10.69
CA SER A 137 0.36 -19.70 10.78
C SER A 137 0.30 -20.65 11.97
N VAL A 138 -0.83 -20.63 12.69
CA VAL A 138 -1.08 -21.48 13.84
C VAL A 138 -2.41 -22.23 13.68
N LEU A 139 -2.50 -23.39 14.34
CA LEU A 139 -3.74 -24.12 14.47
C LEU A 139 -4.41 -23.74 15.80
N ILE A 140 -5.64 -23.26 15.71
CA ILE A 140 -6.49 -23.04 16.88
C ILE A 140 -7.48 -24.20 16.97
N VAL A 141 -7.44 -24.92 18.09
CA VAL A 141 -8.27 -26.11 18.33
C VAL A 141 -9.34 -25.77 19.36
N ASN A 142 -10.61 -26.02 19.03
CA ASN A 142 -11.67 -25.95 20.02
C ASN A 142 -11.73 -27.27 20.82
N PRO A 143 -11.33 -27.27 22.11
CA PRO A 143 -11.25 -28.50 22.90
C PRO A 143 -12.60 -29.18 23.11
N ASP A 144 -13.70 -28.42 23.08
CA ASP A 144 -15.05 -28.98 23.26
C ASP A 144 -15.52 -29.80 22.06
N LEU A 145 -15.05 -29.44 20.87
CA LEU A 145 -15.39 -30.13 19.62
C LEU A 145 -14.42 -31.28 19.29
N THR A 146 -13.23 -31.28 19.90
CA THR A 146 -12.16 -32.22 19.60
C THR A 146 -11.89 -33.22 20.76
N LYS A 147 -12.88 -33.41 21.65
CA LYS A 147 -12.75 -34.32 22.81
C LYS A 147 -12.20 -35.68 22.39
N GLY A 148 -11.05 -36.05 22.98
CA GLY A 148 -10.38 -37.33 22.72
C GLY A 148 -9.59 -37.40 21.42
N MET A 149 -9.53 -36.34 20.64
CA MET A 149 -8.64 -36.28 19.46
C MET A 149 -7.30 -35.66 19.85
N ASN A 150 -6.21 -36.29 19.46
CA ASN A 150 -4.89 -35.68 19.52
C ASN A 150 -4.62 -34.93 18.23
N ILE A 151 -4.52 -33.59 18.31
CA ILE A 151 -4.20 -32.70 17.20
C ILE A 151 -2.96 -31.92 17.58
N GLU A 152 -1.79 -32.27 17.03
CA GLU A 152 -0.50 -31.68 17.32
C GLU A 152 0.06 -30.85 16.19
N GLY A 153 -0.45 -31.02 14.96
CA GLY A 153 0.07 -30.31 13.82
C GLY A 153 -0.79 -30.42 12.56
N TYR A 154 -0.32 -29.80 11.51
CA TYR A 154 -1.03 -29.74 10.22
C TYR A 154 -1.32 -31.13 9.63
N SER A 155 -0.44 -32.10 9.85
CA SER A 155 -0.62 -33.48 9.39
C SER A 155 -1.87 -34.15 9.98
N ASP A 156 -2.35 -33.68 11.11
CA ASP A 156 -3.55 -34.24 11.74
C ASP A 156 -4.84 -33.76 11.06
N LEU A 157 -4.78 -32.68 10.30
CA LEU A 157 -5.97 -32.12 9.63
C LEU A 157 -6.57 -33.03 8.56
N ILE A 158 -5.81 -34.03 8.08
CA ILE A 158 -6.31 -35.03 7.12
C ILE A 158 -7.09 -36.17 7.77
N LYS A 159 -7.19 -36.21 9.11
CA LYS A 159 -7.96 -37.26 9.82
C LYS A 159 -9.43 -37.22 9.39
N PRO A 160 -10.05 -38.36 9.05
CA PRO A 160 -11.45 -38.41 8.61
C PRO A 160 -12.45 -37.80 9.58
N GLU A 161 -12.14 -37.87 10.87
CA GLU A 161 -12.95 -37.37 11.98
C GLU A 161 -13.09 -35.84 11.96
N LEU A 162 -12.16 -35.16 11.28
CA LEU A 162 -12.15 -33.69 11.13
C LEU A 162 -12.87 -33.21 9.87
N LYS A 163 -13.40 -34.13 9.05
CA LYS A 163 -14.15 -33.75 7.84
C LYS A 163 -15.33 -32.84 8.19
N GLY A 164 -15.37 -31.65 7.59
CA GLY A 164 -16.39 -30.65 7.84
C GLY A 164 -16.27 -29.88 9.17
N LYS A 165 -15.15 -30.05 9.90
CA LYS A 165 -14.88 -29.39 11.17
C LYS A 165 -13.72 -28.40 11.12
N ILE A 166 -13.11 -28.22 9.96
CA ILE A 166 -11.99 -27.32 9.76
C ILE A 166 -12.52 -26.03 9.14
N ALA A 167 -12.18 -24.90 9.71
CA ALA A 167 -12.41 -23.59 9.16
C ALA A 167 -11.08 -22.92 8.83
N THR A 168 -10.97 -22.38 7.66
CA THR A 168 -9.80 -21.60 7.20
C THR A 168 -10.27 -20.46 6.31
N ALA A 169 -9.46 -19.42 6.18
CA ALA A 169 -9.72 -18.39 5.17
C ALA A 169 -9.46 -18.94 3.76
N ASP A 170 -10.08 -18.32 2.77
CA ASP A 170 -9.82 -18.64 1.37
C ASP A 170 -8.40 -18.19 0.98
N PRO A 171 -7.52 -19.12 0.55
CA PRO A 171 -6.15 -18.78 0.16
C PRO A 171 -6.07 -17.83 -1.03
N ALA A 172 -7.11 -17.72 -1.85
CA ALA A 172 -7.16 -16.74 -2.94
C ALA A 172 -7.29 -15.29 -2.46
N ASN A 173 -7.73 -15.09 -1.21
CA ASN A 173 -7.99 -13.76 -0.64
C ASN A 173 -7.16 -13.46 0.60
N SER A 174 -6.58 -14.46 1.23
CA SER A 174 -5.82 -14.34 2.49
C SER A 174 -4.38 -14.80 2.32
N SER A 175 -3.42 -13.93 2.58
CA SER A 175 -2.00 -14.27 2.57
C SER A 175 -1.63 -15.33 3.62
N SER A 176 -2.24 -15.27 4.80
CA SER A 176 -2.00 -16.26 5.88
C SER A 176 -2.52 -17.66 5.56
N ALA A 177 -3.54 -17.76 4.71
CA ALA A 177 -4.05 -19.05 4.26
C ALA A 177 -3.32 -19.56 3.01
N PHE A 178 -2.64 -18.68 2.29
CA PHE A 178 -1.84 -19.00 1.11
C PHE A 178 -0.43 -19.49 1.46
N ALA A 179 0.13 -19.02 2.59
CA ALA A 179 1.51 -19.26 3.04
C ALA A 179 1.83 -20.72 3.40
#